data_a006846bf07c2fb0224cb9eebfe05acc
#
_entry.id   a006846bf07c2fb0224cb9eebfe05acc
#
_cell.length_a   1.000
_cell.length_b   1.000
_cell.length_c   1.000
_cell.angle_alpha   90.00
_cell.angle_beta   90.00
_cell.angle_gamma   90.00
#
_symmetry.space_group_name_H-M   'P 1'
#
loop_
_entity.id
_entity.type
_entity.pdbx_description
1 polymer ?
#
loop_
_entity_poly.entity_id
_entity_poly.type
_entity_poly.pdbx_seq_one_letter_code
_entity_poly.pdbx_strand_id
1 'polypeptide(L)'
;MAERIAIIGAGVSGLTCGVVLAEQGYCTAIFAKETGRQTTSGAAAAVWFPYHVEPAERVIPLALETYQVLLELARFPESGVSIIETRQFLRTGEIEIPDWAIPLGASVIPSEVEGSLESFKSGFSLRVPLMDTTIYLDYLATRFRMAGGEMYSNVRFDKLEDVDRTFDLVINCAGIGARELVRDADLEPHRGQVAIVPKIESLSAAIVCDDAPLMYAIPRANDCVFGGTNDLSNNSAPDTATTQRIVAECSRVLNIDKPRVLAERVGLRPFRRSGVRLDRDRLRDGRTVIHNYGHGGAGFTLSWGCAREVLEVAVSSG
;
A
#
# COMPACT_ATOMS: atom_id res chain seq x y z
N MET A 1 18.53 7.69 -28.76
CA MET A 1 17.21 7.02 -28.60
C MET A 1 16.81 7.22 -27.16
N ALA A 2 15.52 7.35 -26.85
CA ALA A 2 15.09 7.45 -25.45
C ALA A 2 15.44 6.13 -24.74
N GLU A 3 15.94 6.23 -23.49
CA GLU A 3 16.27 5.08 -22.65
C GLU A 3 15.00 4.23 -22.43
N ARG A 4 15.12 2.92 -22.62
CA ARG A 4 14.02 1.98 -22.44
C ARG A 4 14.08 1.35 -21.06
N ILE A 5 13.00 1.47 -20.30
CA ILE A 5 12.92 1.03 -18.91
C ILE A 5 11.89 -0.09 -18.74
N ALA A 6 12.33 -1.23 -18.20
CA ALA A 6 11.45 -2.32 -17.79
C ALA A 6 11.12 -2.20 -16.30
N ILE A 7 9.83 -2.25 -15.95
CA ILE A 7 9.35 -2.24 -14.57
C ILE A 7 8.74 -3.60 -14.24
N ILE A 8 9.19 -4.26 -13.19
CA ILE A 8 8.73 -5.59 -12.81
C ILE A 8 7.76 -5.49 -11.65
N GLY A 9 6.49 -5.77 -11.92
CA GLY A 9 5.38 -5.70 -10.96
C GLY A 9 4.38 -4.59 -11.27
N ALA A 10 3.08 -4.88 -11.18
CA ALA A 10 1.96 -3.97 -11.41
C ALA A 10 1.12 -3.72 -10.13
N GLY A 11 1.75 -3.80 -8.98
CA GLY A 11 1.21 -3.25 -7.73
C GLY A 11 1.35 -1.72 -7.70
N VAL A 12 0.92 -1.09 -6.60
CA VAL A 12 0.96 0.38 -6.48
C VAL A 12 2.35 0.95 -6.75
N SER A 13 3.43 0.33 -6.25
CA SER A 13 4.80 0.81 -6.45
C SER A 13 5.20 0.81 -7.92
N GLY A 14 4.95 -0.29 -8.65
CA GLY A 14 5.29 -0.38 -10.07
C GLY A 14 4.44 0.54 -10.95
N LEU A 15 3.14 0.64 -10.68
CA LEU A 15 2.26 1.55 -11.41
C LEU A 15 2.66 3.02 -11.19
N THR A 16 2.99 3.41 -9.96
CA THR A 16 3.41 4.79 -9.66
C THR A 16 4.76 5.11 -10.29
N CYS A 17 5.76 4.20 -10.24
CA CYS A 17 7.01 4.34 -10.97
C CYS A 17 6.78 4.49 -12.48
N GLY A 18 5.90 3.65 -13.03
CA GLY A 18 5.52 3.72 -14.45
C GLY A 18 4.97 5.08 -14.84
N VAL A 19 4.01 5.61 -14.06
CA VAL A 19 3.43 6.94 -14.29
C VAL A 19 4.51 8.01 -14.25
N VAL A 20 5.31 8.05 -13.18
CA VAL A 20 6.33 9.09 -12.99
C VAL A 20 7.34 9.09 -14.13
N LEU A 21 7.84 7.93 -14.54
CA LEU A 21 8.84 7.81 -15.60
C LEU A 21 8.25 8.09 -16.99
N ALA A 22 7.05 7.57 -17.30
CA ALA A 22 6.42 7.79 -18.60
C ALA A 22 6.07 9.27 -18.81
N GLU A 23 5.59 9.96 -17.77
CA GLU A 23 5.30 11.40 -17.82
C GLU A 23 6.55 12.27 -17.99
N GLN A 24 7.74 11.75 -17.65
CA GLN A 24 9.03 12.37 -17.93
C GLN A 24 9.59 12.03 -19.33
N GLY A 25 8.82 11.28 -20.13
CA GLY A 25 9.17 10.96 -21.51
C GLY A 25 10.05 9.73 -21.69
N TYR A 26 10.25 8.91 -20.65
CA TYR A 26 10.94 7.63 -20.80
C TYR A 26 10.06 6.60 -21.51
N CYS A 27 10.68 5.75 -22.31
CA CYS A 27 10.02 4.61 -22.95
C CYS A 27 9.88 3.47 -21.94
N THR A 28 8.73 3.32 -21.29
CA THR A 28 8.53 2.42 -20.16
C THR A 28 7.58 1.27 -20.46
N ALA A 29 7.92 0.07 -19.97
CA ALA A 29 7.07 -1.11 -20.04
C ALA A 29 6.96 -1.79 -18.65
N ILE A 30 5.73 -2.06 -18.19
CA ILE A 30 5.46 -2.82 -16.97
C ILE A 30 5.21 -4.29 -17.34
N PHE A 31 5.95 -5.20 -16.70
CA PHE A 31 5.75 -6.64 -16.80
C PHE A 31 5.27 -7.19 -15.45
N ALA A 32 4.16 -7.91 -15.45
CA ALA A 32 3.59 -8.41 -14.21
C ALA A 32 2.93 -9.78 -14.36
N LYS A 33 3.11 -10.63 -13.35
CA LYS A 33 2.37 -11.90 -13.22
C LYS A 33 0.88 -11.65 -12.97
N GLU A 34 0.59 -10.69 -12.09
CA GLU A 34 -0.74 -10.33 -11.60
C GLU A 34 -0.96 -8.82 -11.73
N THR A 35 -2.20 -8.40 -11.98
CA THR A 35 -2.58 -6.99 -12.11
C THR A 35 -3.84 -6.67 -11.30
N GLY A 36 -4.06 -5.39 -10.99
CA GLY A 36 -5.27 -4.90 -10.35
C GLY A 36 -5.60 -5.64 -9.05
N ARG A 37 -6.79 -6.22 -8.98
CA ARG A 37 -7.33 -6.89 -7.77
C ARG A 37 -6.58 -8.16 -7.36
N GLN A 38 -5.78 -8.75 -8.23
CA GLN A 38 -5.01 -9.96 -7.95
C GLN A 38 -3.71 -9.66 -7.20
N THR A 39 -3.28 -8.40 -7.17
CA THR A 39 -2.06 -7.98 -6.48
C THR A 39 -2.30 -7.82 -4.97
N THR A 40 -1.22 -7.86 -4.20
CA THR A 40 -1.26 -7.45 -2.76
C THR A 40 -1.85 -6.05 -2.59
N SER A 41 -1.54 -5.13 -3.51
CA SER A 41 -2.12 -3.78 -3.51
C SER A 41 -3.64 -3.79 -3.68
N GLY A 42 -4.20 -4.68 -4.50
CA GLY A 42 -5.64 -4.83 -4.68
C GLY A 42 -6.38 -5.35 -3.43
N ALA A 43 -5.67 -6.06 -2.53
CA ALA A 43 -6.22 -6.55 -1.27
C ALA A 43 -6.13 -5.51 -0.12
N ALA A 44 -5.37 -4.43 -0.28
CA ALA A 44 -5.14 -3.45 0.76
C ALA A 44 -6.39 -2.63 1.08
N ALA A 45 -6.52 -2.18 2.34
CA ALA A 45 -7.50 -1.18 2.74
C ALA A 45 -7.10 0.24 2.28
N ALA A 46 -5.79 0.47 2.12
CA ALA A 46 -5.16 1.60 1.46
C ALA A 46 -5.48 2.99 2.08
N VAL A 47 -5.48 3.08 3.38
CA VAL A 47 -5.39 4.36 4.10
C VAL A 47 -3.93 4.79 4.13
N TRP A 48 -3.67 6.07 3.89
CA TRP A 48 -2.32 6.61 4.05
C TRP A 48 -1.96 6.62 5.54
N PHE A 49 -0.99 5.82 5.91
CA PHE A 49 -0.41 5.74 7.25
C PHE A 49 0.94 5.01 7.17
N PRO A 50 2.02 5.51 7.78
CA PRO A 50 3.32 4.82 7.83
C PRO A 50 3.27 3.61 8.77
N TYR A 51 2.68 2.51 8.31
CA TYR A 51 2.42 1.30 9.08
C TYR A 51 3.42 0.20 8.74
N HIS A 52 4.06 -0.37 9.75
CA HIS A 52 4.98 -1.52 9.61
C HIS A 52 6.04 -1.29 8.54
N VAL A 53 6.75 -0.16 8.62
CA VAL A 53 7.83 0.21 7.70
C VAL A 53 8.93 0.97 8.43
N GLU A 54 10.17 0.63 8.14
CA GLU A 54 11.38 1.10 8.80
C GLU A 54 12.48 1.42 7.75
N PRO A 55 13.51 2.20 8.09
CA PRO A 55 13.61 3.04 9.29
C PRO A 55 12.84 4.36 9.13
N ALA A 56 12.31 4.91 10.22
CA ALA A 56 11.46 6.09 10.19
C ALA A 56 12.12 7.30 9.50
N GLU A 57 13.40 7.54 9.74
CA GLU A 57 14.15 8.67 9.16
C GLU A 57 14.17 8.63 7.63
N ARG A 58 14.13 7.43 7.06
CA ARG A 58 14.12 7.21 5.61
C ARG A 58 12.72 7.30 5.03
N VAL A 59 11.75 6.69 5.71
CA VAL A 59 10.42 6.48 5.13
C VAL A 59 9.46 7.64 5.37
N ILE A 60 9.60 8.40 6.47
CA ILE A 60 8.70 9.52 6.75
C ILE A 60 8.79 10.62 5.69
N PRO A 61 9.96 11.08 5.22
CA PRO A 61 10.02 12.05 4.11
C PRO A 61 9.30 11.56 2.84
N LEU A 62 9.50 10.30 2.44
CA LEU A 62 8.83 9.70 1.28
C LEU A 62 7.32 9.58 1.46
N ALA A 63 6.88 9.27 2.69
CA ALA A 63 5.47 9.23 3.05
C ALA A 63 4.83 10.62 2.94
N LEU A 64 5.47 11.65 3.48
CA LEU A 64 4.97 13.03 3.43
C LEU A 64 4.93 13.57 2.00
N GLU A 65 5.90 13.23 1.16
CA GLU A 65 5.86 13.57 -0.26
C GLU A 65 4.67 12.89 -0.95
N THR A 66 4.45 11.61 -0.69
CA THR A 66 3.27 10.88 -1.18
C THR A 66 1.97 11.51 -0.68
N TYR A 67 1.92 11.94 0.58
CA TYR A 67 0.76 12.62 1.15
C TYR A 67 0.38 13.86 0.33
N GLN A 68 1.34 14.71 -0.02
CA GLN A 68 1.08 15.93 -0.82
C GLN A 68 0.50 15.57 -2.20
N VAL A 69 1.05 14.58 -2.89
CA VAL A 69 0.52 14.14 -4.17
C VAL A 69 -0.90 13.61 -4.04
N LEU A 70 -1.18 12.82 -3.00
CA LEU A 70 -2.51 12.27 -2.77
C LEU A 70 -3.54 13.34 -2.42
N LEU A 71 -3.16 14.42 -1.73
CA LEU A 71 -4.04 15.58 -1.50
C LEU A 71 -4.44 16.25 -2.82
N GLU A 72 -3.52 16.38 -3.76
CA GLU A 72 -3.85 16.92 -5.08
C GLU A 72 -4.76 15.95 -5.86
N LEU A 73 -4.48 14.65 -5.82
CA LEU A 73 -5.31 13.64 -6.48
C LEU A 73 -6.73 13.56 -5.89
N ALA A 74 -6.91 13.84 -4.61
CA ALA A 74 -8.23 13.87 -3.97
C ALA A 74 -9.18 14.94 -4.53
N ARG A 75 -8.66 15.90 -5.31
CA ARG A 75 -9.47 16.91 -6.03
C ARG A 75 -10.14 16.34 -7.29
N PHE A 76 -9.73 15.16 -7.73
CA PHE A 76 -10.20 14.51 -8.95
C PHE A 76 -10.93 13.20 -8.57
N PRO A 77 -12.28 13.19 -8.56
CA PRO A 77 -13.05 12.01 -8.14
C PRO A 77 -12.71 10.72 -8.89
N GLU A 78 -12.31 10.84 -10.15
CA GLU A 78 -11.88 9.71 -10.99
C GLU A 78 -10.59 9.05 -10.51
N SER A 79 -9.81 9.72 -9.67
CA SER A 79 -8.60 9.14 -9.07
C SER A 79 -8.91 8.02 -8.07
N GLY A 80 -10.11 8.03 -7.48
CA GLY A 80 -10.46 7.13 -6.37
C GLY A 80 -9.76 7.49 -5.04
N VAL A 81 -9.19 8.70 -4.94
CA VAL A 81 -8.60 9.22 -3.71
C VAL A 81 -9.62 10.13 -3.02
N SER A 82 -9.78 9.98 -1.72
CA SER A 82 -10.60 10.83 -0.86
C SER A 82 -9.86 11.15 0.43
N ILE A 83 -10.31 12.16 1.15
CA ILE A 83 -9.77 12.50 2.47
C ILE A 83 -10.73 12.00 3.54
N ILE A 84 -10.22 11.15 4.42
CA ILE A 84 -10.98 10.56 5.53
C ILE A 84 -10.35 10.93 6.87
N GLU A 85 -11.17 11.05 7.91
CA GLU A 85 -10.66 11.03 9.28
C GLU A 85 -10.29 9.59 9.66
N THR A 86 -9.07 9.39 10.13
CA THR A 86 -8.61 8.13 10.70
C THR A 86 -8.45 8.29 12.20
N ARG A 87 -9.02 7.37 12.95
CA ARG A 87 -8.96 7.30 14.41
C ARG A 87 -8.14 6.08 14.80
N GLN A 88 -6.95 6.35 15.32
CA GLN A 88 -6.05 5.32 15.83
C GLN A 88 -6.28 5.16 17.33
N PHE A 89 -6.50 3.92 17.78
CA PHE A 89 -6.80 3.62 19.17
C PHE A 89 -5.85 2.60 19.76
N LEU A 90 -5.70 2.66 21.11
CA LEU A 90 -5.12 1.61 21.93
C LEU A 90 -6.15 1.08 22.92
N ARG A 91 -6.12 -0.24 23.17
CA ARG A 91 -6.95 -0.91 24.19
C ARG A 91 -6.39 -0.70 25.58
N THR A 92 -5.08 -0.56 25.69
CA THR A 92 -4.35 -0.40 26.95
C THR A 92 -3.28 0.68 26.80
N GLY A 93 -2.97 1.39 27.87
CA GLY A 93 -1.96 2.45 27.85
C GLY A 93 -2.47 3.78 27.29
N GLU A 94 -1.56 4.69 27.11
CA GLU A 94 -1.80 6.01 26.48
C GLU A 94 -1.12 6.05 25.13
N ILE A 95 -1.83 6.58 24.13
CA ILE A 95 -1.30 6.70 22.77
C ILE A 95 -0.50 7.99 22.67
N GLU A 96 0.69 7.91 22.11
CA GLU A 96 1.47 9.08 21.74
C GLU A 96 1.21 9.43 20.27
N ILE A 97 0.99 10.72 20.01
CA ILE A 97 0.88 11.19 18.62
C ILE A 97 2.29 11.22 18.03
N PRO A 98 2.54 10.50 16.92
CA PRO A 98 3.85 10.53 16.29
C PRO A 98 4.23 11.94 15.82
N ASP A 99 5.51 12.33 15.94
CA ASP A 99 6.00 13.66 15.57
C ASP A 99 5.63 14.07 14.14
N TRP A 100 5.65 13.14 13.19
CA TRP A 100 5.26 13.39 11.79
C TRP A 100 3.77 13.72 11.63
N ALA A 101 2.90 13.30 12.59
CA ALA A 101 1.45 13.51 12.51
C ALA A 101 1.02 14.87 13.09
N ILE A 102 1.80 15.44 14.02
CA ILE A 102 1.50 16.74 14.66
C ILE A 102 1.33 17.86 13.62
N PRO A 103 2.29 18.10 12.69
CA PRO A 103 2.14 19.16 11.68
C PRO A 103 1.03 18.88 10.66
N LEU A 104 0.52 17.66 10.58
CA LEU A 104 -0.63 17.30 9.75
C LEU A 104 -1.98 17.51 10.47
N GLY A 105 -1.96 18.01 11.71
CA GLY A 105 -3.16 18.32 12.49
C GLY A 105 -3.72 17.16 13.29
N ALA A 106 -2.89 16.18 13.65
CA ALA A 106 -3.28 15.10 14.55
C ALA A 106 -3.70 15.66 15.92
N SER A 107 -4.76 15.11 16.50
CA SER A 107 -5.28 15.53 17.79
C SER A 107 -5.71 14.33 18.64
N VAL A 108 -5.51 14.44 19.95
CA VAL A 108 -5.94 13.41 20.90
C VAL A 108 -7.48 13.33 20.88
N ILE A 109 -8.00 12.12 20.90
CA ILE A 109 -9.43 11.84 21.07
C ILE A 109 -9.71 11.82 22.58
N PRO A 110 -10.58 12.72 23.09
CA PRO A 110 -10.94 12.71 24.50
C PRO A 110 -11.56 11.37 24.92
N SER A 111 -11.23 10.89 26.13
CA SER A 111 -11.77 9.65 26.70
C SER A 111 -13.28 9.65 26.93
N GLU A 112 -13.90 10.84 26.88
CA GLU A 112 -15.34 11.08 27.10
C GLU A 112 -16.17 11.06 25.79
N VAL A 113 -15.57 10.71 24.64
CA VAL A 113 -16.33 10.59 23.39
C VAL A 113 -17.33 9.46 23.52
N GLU A 114 -18.58 9.81 23.79
CA GLU A 114 -19.73 8.93 23.95
C GLU A 114 -19.91 7.98 22.76
N GLY A 115 -20.24 6.75 23.06
CA GLY A 115 -20.66 5.75 22.11
C GLY A 115 -19.77 4.51 22.09
N SER A 116 -19.94 3.67 21.09
CA SER A 116 -19.37 2.32 20.89
C SER A 116 -17.84 2.15 21.05
N LEU A 117 -17.10 3.20 21.40
CA LEU A 117 -15.64 3.18 21.55
C LEU A 117 -15.17 2.91 22.99
N GLU A 118 -16.05 2.49 23.91
CA GLU A 118 -15.71 2.10 25.28
C GLU A 118 -14.65 0.98 25.37
N SER A 119 -14.39 0.31 24.22
CA SER A 119 -13.36 -0.73 24.13
C SER A 119 -11.92 -0.20 24.10
N PHE A 120 -11.72 1.11 24.02
CA PHE A 120 -10.42 1.75 23.87
C PHE A 120 -10.13 2.69 25.02
N LYS A 121 -8.86 2.74 25.42
CA LYS A 121 -8.40 3.59 26.52
C LYS A 121 -7.92 4.95 26.06
N SER A 122 -7.31 5.02 24.91
CA SER A 122 -6.77 6.26 24.33
C SER A 122 -6.78 6.21 22.81
N GLY A 123 -6.73 7.36 22.18
CA GLY A 123 -6.67 7.47 20.74
C GLY A 123 -6.27 8.85 20.25
N PHE A 124 -5.90 8.92 18.97
CA PHE A 124 -5.76 10.18 18.25
C PHE A 124 -6.46 10.12 16.90
N SER A 125 -6.83 11.25 16.36
CA SER A 125 -7.40 11.39 15.04
C SER A 125 -6.50 12.21 14.12
N LEU A 126 -6.56 11.88 12.82
CA LEU A 126 -5.84 12.57 11.76
C LEU A 126 -6.61 12.45 10.46
N ARG A 127 -6.67 13.53 9.66
CA ARG A 127 -7.26 13.47 8.32
C ARG A 127 -6.21 13.09 7.30
N VAL A 128 -6.45 11.97 6.59
CA VAL A 128 -5.49 11.38 5.67
C VAL A 128 -6.14 10.93 4.36
N PRO A 129 -5.35 10.78 3.28
CA PRO A 129 -5.84 10.17 2.04
C PRO A 129 -6.25 8.71 2.24
N LEU A 130 -7.39 8.35 1.65
CA LEU A 130 -7.88 7.00 1.45
C LEU A 130 -7.92 6.72 -0.05
N MET A 131 -7.27 5.67 -0.51
CA MET A 131 -7.28 5.23 -1.90
C MET A 131 -8.26 4.05 -2.04
N ASP A 132 -9.37 4.23 -2.76
CA ASP A 132 -10.19 3.07 -3.13
C ASP A 132 -9.43 2.22 -4.14
N THR A 133 -8.91 1.08 -3.71
CA THR A 133 -8.07 0.20 -4.54
C THR A 133 -8.79 -0.35 -5.77
N THR A 134 -10.12 -0.32 -5.79
CA THR A 134 -10.92 -0.75 -6.95
C THR A 134 -10.96 0.29 -8.07
N ILE A 135 -10.60 1.54 -7.77
CA ILE A 135 -10.58 2.68 -8.69
C ILE A 135 -9.13 3.14 -8.90
N TYR A 136 -8.40 3.36 -7.82
CA TYR A 136 -7.08 3.99 -7.84
C TYR A 136 -6.04 3.22 -8.66
N LEU A 137 -6.00 1.87 -8.57
CA LEU A 137 -5.07 1.08 -9.36
C LEU A 137 -5.38 1.15 -10.86
N ASP A 138 -6.67 1.15 -11.23
CA ASP A 138 -7.09 1.30 -12.61
C ASP A 138 -6.84 2.72 -13.13
N TYR A 139 -7.01 3.74 -12.29
CA TYR A 139 -6.61 5.11 -12.58
C TYR A 139 -5.11 5.23 -12.89
N LEU A 140 -4.24 4.68 -12.04
CA LEU A 140 -2.80 4.67 -12.28
C LEU A 140 -2.43 3.94 -13.57
N ALA A 141 -3.02 2.78 -13.82
CA ALA A 141 -2.79 2.01 -15.05
C ALA A 141 -3.24 2.76 -16.30
N THR A 142 -4.37 3.47 -16.23
CA THR A 142 -4.87 4.30 -17.31
C THR A 142 -3.95 5.49 -17.56
N ARG A 143 -3.57 6.22 -16.51
CA ARG A 143 -2.66 7.36 -16.55
C ARG A 143 -1.30 6.96 -17.15
N PHE A 144 -0.77 5.81 -16.75
CA PHE A 144 0.46 5.25 -17.31
C PHE A 144 0.36 5.01 -18.83
N ARG A 145 -0.73 4.37 -19.29
CA ARG A 145 -0.94 4.13 -20.73
C ARG A 145 -1.13 5.43 -21.52
N MET A 146 -1.84 6.41 -20.94
CA MET A 146 -2.01 7.72 -21.57
C MET A 146 -0.69 8.48 -21.73
N ALA A 147 0.27 8.25 -20.84
CA ALA A 147 1.63 8.76 -20.92
C ALA A 147 2.53 7.96 -21.90
N GLY A 148 1.98 6.98 -22.63
CA GLY A 148 2.72 6.18 -23.61
C GLY A 148 3.35 4.89 -23.05
N GLY A 149 3.07 4.54 -21.81
CA GLY A 149 3.59 3.31 -21.19
C GLY A 149 2.86 2.05 -21.64
N GLU A 150 3.58 0.93 -21.72
CA GLU A 150 3.08 -0.37 -22.13
C GLU A 150 2.93 -1.32 -20.93
N MET A 151 1.88 -2.14 -20.89
CA MET A 151 1.66 -3.11 -19.82
C MET A 151 1.48 -4.52 -20.36
N TYR A 152 2.26 -5.45 -19.83
CA TYR A 152 2.25 -6.87 -20.16
C TYR A 152 1.87 -7.69 -18.92
N SER A 153 0.67 -8.26 -18.91
CA SER A 153 0.16 -9.14 -17.86
C SER A 153 0.51 -10.61 -18.13
N ASN A 154 0.42 -11.45 -17.08
CA ASN A 154 0.76 -12.87 -17.13
C ASN A 154 2.23 -13.14 -17.54
N VAL A 155 3.12 -12.19 -17.26
CA VAL A 155 4.56 -12.33 -17.48
C VAL A 155 5.25 -12.60 -16.14
N ARG A 156 6.01 -13.68 -16.08
CA ARG A 156 6.85 -14.04 -14.94
C ARG A 156 8.30 -14.17 -15.38
N PHE A 157 9.18 -13.59 -14.63
CA PHE A 157 10.62 -13.78 -14.74
C PHE A 157 11.11 -14.63 -13.56
N ASP A 158 12.08 -15.53 -13.82
CA ASP A 158 12.75 -16.28 -12.76
C ASP A 158 13.94 -15.51 -12.18
N LYS A 159 14.50 -14.58 -12.96
CA LYS A 159 15.55 -13.65 -12.58
C LYS A 159 15.45 -12.35 -13.41
N LEU A 160 16.01 -11.25 -12.92
CA LEU A 160 15.92 -9.96 -13.60
C LEU A 160 16.68 -9.94 -14.94
N GLU A 161 17.70 -10.78 -15.09
CA GLU A 161 18.44 -10.92 -16.33
C GLU A 161 17.62 -11.53 -17.49
N ASP A 162 16.47 -12.14 -17.20
CA ASP A 162 15.55 -12.67 -18.22
C ASP A 162 14.74 -11.57 -18.92
N VAL A 163 14.75 -10.35 -18.40
CA VAL A 163 14.20 -9.16 -19.08
C VAL A 163 14.96 -8.93 -20.38
N ASP A 164 14.25 -8.67 -21.48
CA ASP A 164 14.84 -8.43 -22.80
C ASP A 164 15.92 -7.34 -22.73
N ARG A 165 17.05 -7.59 -23.40
CA ARG A 165 18.23 -6.70 -23.41
C ARG A 165 18.01 -5.41 -24.20
N THR A 166 16.88 -5.23 -24.86
CA THR A 166 16.48 -3.96 -25.45
C THR A 166 16.06 -2.93 -24.41
N PHE A 167 15.91 -3.34 -23.12
CA PHE A 167 15.72 -2.44 -21.99
C PHE A 167 17.07 -2.13 -21.35
N ASP A 168 17.38 -0.85 -21.21
CA ASP A 168 18.64 -0.34 -20.68
C ASP A 168 18.67 -0.38 -19.15
N LEU A 169 17.50 -0.14 -18.54
CA LEU A 169 17.29 -0.09 -17.09
C LEU A 169 16.15 -1.02 -16.67
N VAL A 170 16.32 -1.70 -15.54
CA VAL A 170 15.28 -2.52 -14.91
C VAL A 170 14.90 -1.91 -13.57
N ILE A 171 13.59 -1.75 -13.30
CA ILE A 171 13.08 -1.34 -12.00
C ILE A 171 12.34 -2.50 -11.36
N ASN A 172 12.85 -2.97 -10.22
CA ASN A 172 12.27 -4.10 -9.50
C ASN A 172 11.24 -3.61 -8.46
N CYS A 173 9.96 -3.65 -8.83
CA CYS A 173 8.80 -3.37 -7.99
C CYS A 173 7.99 -4.65 -7.69
N ALA A 174 8.64 -5.82 -7.64
CA ALA A 174 7.98 -7.13 -7.56
C ALA A 174 7.34 -7.43 -6.19
N GLY A 175 7.41 -6.51 -5.21
CA GLY A 175 6.84 -6.72 -3.88
C GLY A 175 7.40 -7.98 -3.23
N ILE A 176 6.53 -8.88 -2.75
CA ILE A 176 6.98 -10.16 -2.14
C ILE A 176 7.70 -11.08 -3.15
N GLY A 177 7.40 -10.94 -4.44
CA GLY A 177 8.07 -11.70 -5.50
C GLY A 177 9.57 -11.41 -5.61
N ALA A 178 10.05 -10.27 -5.11
CA ALA A 178 11.47 -9.94 -5.06
C ALA A 178 12.26 -10.94 -4.20
N ARG A 179 11.62 -11.62 -3.23
CA ARG A 179 12.27 -12.66 -2.42
C ARG A 179 12.88 -13.77 -3.27
N GLU A 180 12.17 -14.21 -4.30
CA GLU A 180 12.65 -15.25 -5.23
C GLU A 180 13.51 -14.63 -6.33
N LEU A 181 13.03 -13.53 -6.93
CA LEU A 181 13.60 -12.90 -8.11
C LEU A 181 15.04 -12.42 -7.92
N VAL A 182 15.37 -11.90 -6.72
CA VAL A 182 16.71 -11.44 -6.36
C VAL A 182 17.29 -12.16 -5.12
N ARG A 183 16.65 -13.23 -4.68
CA ARG A 183 17.04 -14.05 -3.52
C ARG A 183 17.22 -13.23 -2.24
N ASP A 184 16.31 -12.27 -2.00
CA ASP A 184 16.32 -11.45 -0.78
C ASP A 184 15.71 -12.24 0.39
N ALA A 185 16.56 -12.86 1.21
CA ALA A 185 16.15 -13.64 2.38
C ALA A 185 15.62 -12.77 3.53
N ASP A 186 15.84 -11.45 3.47
CA ASP A 186 15.39 -10.49 4.47
C ASP A 186 13.91 -10.08 4.28
N LEU A 187 13.33 -10.46 3.13
CA LEU A 187 11.96 -10.17 2.76
C LEU A 187 11.01 -11.28 3.25
N GLU A 188 10.06 -10.92 4.08
CA GLU A 188 9.09 -11.83 4.71
C GLU A 188 7.66 -11.51 4.29
N PRO A 189 6.83 -12.55 4.01
CA PRO A 189 5.42 -12.37 3.70
C PRO A 189 4.59 -12.21 4.98
N HIS A 190 4.11 -11.01 5.23
CA HIS A 190 3.16 -10.75 6.30
C HIS A 190 1.73 -10.80 5.75
N ARG A 191 1.05 -11.90 6.06
CA ARG A 191 -0.30 -12.18 5.58
C ARG A 191 -1.32 -11.26 6.23
N GLY A 192 -2.06 -10.52 5.42
CA GLY A 192 -3.21 -9.73 5.83
C GLY A 192 -4.48 -10.23 5.18
N GLN A 193 -5.49 -10.59 5.98
CA GLN A 193 -6.82 -10.93 5.50
C GLN A 193 -7.81 -9.85 5.87
N VAL A 194 -8.73 -9.55 4.94
CA VAL A 194 -9.82 -8.60 5.13
C VAL A 194 -11.15 -9.18 4.64
N ALA A 195 -12.23 -8.71 5.25
CA ALA A 195 -13.59 -8.91 4.79
C ALA A 195 -14.13 -7.62 4.16
N ILE A 196 -14.71 -7.71 2.97
CA ILE A 196 -15.45 -6.62 2.36
C ILE A 196 -16.91 -6.80 2.76
N VAL A 197 -17.51 -5.77 3.35
CA VAL A 197 -18.89 -5.76 3.80
C VAL A 197 -19.66 -4.60 3.15
N PRO A 198 -21.00 -4.61 3.15
CA PRO A 198 -21.78 -3.47 2.66
C PRO A 198 -21.39 -2.16 3.35
N LYS A 199 -21.59 -1.06 2.67
CA LYS A 199 -21.42 0.27 3.23
C LYS A 199 -22.19 0.40 4.54
N ILE A 200 -21.54 1.00 5.54
CA ILE A 200 -22.10 1.29 6.87
C ILE A 200 -22.26 2.80 6.94
N GLU A 201 -23.51 3.27 6.80
CA GLU A 201 -23.79 4.72 6.70
C GLU A 201 -23.42 5.50 7.97
N SER A 202 -23.44 4.86 9.13
CA SER A 202 -23.03 5.47 10.40
C SER A 202 -21.50 5.57 10.56
N LEU A 203 -20.71 4.87 9.73
CA LEU A 203 -19.26 4.86 9.82
C LEU A 203 -18.67 5.92 8.87
N SER A 204 -18.34 7.10 9.41
CA SER A 204 -17.77 8.23 8.67
C SER A 204 -16.25 8.37 8.78
N ALA A 205 -15.62 7.65 9.70
CA ALA A 205 -14.18 7.66 9.96
C ALA A 205 -13.61 6.24 9.85
N ALA A 206 -12.35 6.12 9.46
CA ALA A 206 -11.60 4.86 9.61
C ALA A 206 -11.27 4.64 11.08
N ILE A 207 -11.62 3.49 11.61
CA ILE A 207 -11.32 3.08 12.99
C ILE A 207 -10.21 2.03 12.91
N VAL A 208 -9.11 2.24 13.63
CA VAL A 208 -7.92 1.37 13.60
C VAL A 208 -7.45 1.11 15.02
N CYS A 209 -7.13 -0.15 15.31
CA CYS A 209 -6.48 -0.56 16.56
C CYS A 209 -5.49 -1.69 16.26
N ASP A 210 -4.21 -1.42 16.51
CA ASP A 210 -3.13 -2.37 16.26
C ASP A 210 -2.89 -3.32 17.46
N ASP A 211 -3.47 -3.01 18.65
CA ASP A 211 -3.47 -3.93 19.77
C ASP A 211 -4.28 -5.19 19.47
N ALA A 212 -3.86 -6.30 20.06
CA ALA A 212 -4.60 -7.56 19.92
C ALA A 212 -5.96 -7.53 20.64
N PRO A 213 -7.03 -8.00 19.99
CA PRO A 213 -7.11 -8.43 18.60
C PRO A 213 -7.04 -7.24 17.63
N LEU A 214 -6.08 -7.27 16.70
CA LEU A 214 -5.92 -6.26 15.66
C LEU A 214 -7.23 -6.08 14.89
N MET A 215 -7.67 -4.86 14.74
CA MET A 215 -8.87 -4.55 13.98
C MET A 215 -8.76 -3.21 13.25
N TYR A 216 -9.41 -3.13 12.12
CA TYR A 216 -9.74 -1.87 11.47
C TYR A 216 -11.06 -1.97 10.71
N ALA A 217 -11.78 -0.87 10.67
CA ALA A 217 -12.99 -0.69 9.87
C ALA A 217 -12.84 0.59 9.05
N ILE A 218 -12.77 0.44 7.72
CA ILE A 218 -12.45 1.54 6.81
C ILE A 218 -13.61 1.68 5.82
N PRO A 219 -14.43 2.76 5.94
CA PRO A 219 -15.49 3.02 5.00
C PRO A 219 -14.93 3.52 3.66
N ARG A 220 -15.48 2.99 2.57
CA ARG A 220 -15.24 3.45 1.22
C ARG A 220 -16.54 3.96 0.59
N ALA A 221 -16.48 4.41 -0.65
CA ALA A 221 -17.66 4.97 -1.33
C ALA A 221 -18.84 3.99 -1.38
N ASN A 222 -18.58 2.71 -1.66
CA ASN A 222 -19.62 1.71 -1.95
C ASN A 222 -19.63 0.52 -0.99
N ASP A 223 -18.62 0.36 -0.14
CA ASP A 223 -18.46 -0.75 0.78
C ASP A 223 -17.66 -0.34 2.01
N CYS A 224 -17.37 -1.28 2.89
CA CYS A 224 -16.47 -1.09 4.02
C CYS A 224 -15.47 -2.26 4.08
N VAL A 225 -14.22 -1.95 4.40
CA VAL A 225 -13.17 -2.96 4.61
C VAL A 225 -13.03 -3.22 6.10
N PHE A 226 -13.33 -4.44 6.51
CA PHE A 226 -13.05 -4.92 7.86
C PHE A 226 -11.75 -5.72 7.87
N GLY A 227 -10.86 -5.41 8.76
CA GLY A 227 -9.58 -6.09 8.95
C GLY A 227 -9.25 -6.23 10.43
N GLY A 228 -8.21 -6.92 10.81
CA GLY A 228 -7.40 -7.70 9.90
C GLY A 228 -6.46 -8.66 10.63
N THR A 229 -5.52 -9.12 9.86
CA THR A 229 -4.44 -9.98 10.37
C THR A 229 -3.08 -9.45 9.94
N ASN A 230 -2.03 -9.89 10.64
CA ASN A 230 -0.63 -9.58 10.31
C ASN A 230 0.26 -10.77 10.70
N ASP A 231 0.04 -11.91 10.05
CA ASP A 231 0.70 -13.17 10.40
C ASP A 231 1.87 -13.47 9.46
N LEU A 232 2.98 -13.98 9.96
CA LEU A 232 4.06 -14.49 9.12
C LEU A 232 3.57 -15.78 8.42
N SER A 233 3.20 -15.67 7.12
CA SER A 233 2.63 -16.77 6.36
C SER A 233 2.67 -16.51 4.85
N ASN A 234 2.96 -17.55 4.07
CA ASN A 234 2.88 -17.56 2.60
C ASN A 234 1.47 -17.91 2.07
N ASN A 235 0.51 -18.25 2.95
CA ASN A 235 -0.81 -18.68 2.51
C ASN A 235 -1.62 -17.49 1.96
N SER A 236 -1.90 -17.48 0.67
CA SER A 236 -2.71 -16.47 -0.01
C SER A 236 -4.20 -16.84 -0.09
N ALA A 237 -4.61 -18.03 0.38
CA ALA A 237 -6.01 -18.41 0.42
C ALA A 237 -6.73 -17.74 1.59
N PRO A 238 -7.98 -17.25 1.40
CA PRO A 238 -8.82 -16.83 2.49
C PRO A 238 -9.13 -17.97 3.47
N ASP A 239 -9.22 -17.63 4.77
CA ASP A 239 -9.65 -18.54 5.82
C ASP A 239 -10.96 -18.04 6.43
N THR A 240 -12.02 -18.84 6.31
CA THR A 240 -13.37 -18.48 6.74
C THR A 240 -13.46 -18.22 8.25
N ALA A 241 -12.74 -18.97 9.08
CA ALA A 241 -12.74 -18.76 10.54
C ALA A 241 -12.10 -17.41 10.89
N THR A 242 -11.03 -17.03 10.18
CA THR A 242 -10.40 -15.72 10.30
C THR A 242 -11.37 -14.60 9.88
N THR A 243 -12.08 -14.76 8.76
CA THR A 243 -13.10 -13.79 8.32
C THR A 243 -14.21 -13.60 9.37
N GLN A 244 -14.73 -14.69 9.92
CA GLN A 244 -15.77 -14.63 10.95
C GLN A 244 -15.28 -13.89 12.21
N ARG A 245 -14.03 -14.10 12.61
CA ARG A 245 -13.40 -13.42 13.74
C ARG A 245 -13.22 -11.92 13.47
N ILE A 246 -12.76 -11.54 12.27
CA ILE A 246 -12.62 -10.14 11.84
C ILE A 246 -13.99 -9.44 11.90
N VAL A 247 -15.01 -10.04 11.28
CA VAL A 247 -16.36 -9.46 11.25
C VAL A 247 -16.93 -9.34 12.66
N ALA A 248 -16.75 -10.35 13.49
CA ALA A 248 -17.24 -10.32 14.87
C ALA A 248 -16.60 -9.20 15.69
N GLU A 249 -15.28 -9.02 15.57
CA GLU A 249 -14.56 -7.99 16.33
C GLU A 249 -14.91 -6.58 15.85
N CYS A 250 -14.93 -6.34 14.53
CA CYS A 250 -15.32 -5.04 13.99
C CYS A 250 -16.78 -4.71 14.37
N SER A 251 -17.70 -5.66 14.27
CA SER A 251 -19.11 -5.45 14.65
C SER A 251 -19.27 -5.14 16.14
N ARG A 252 -18.50 -5.84 17.00
CA ARG A 252 -18.48 -5.59 18.43
C ARG A 252 -18.02 -4.16 18.76
N VAL A 253 -16.90 -3.73 18.14
CA VAL A 253 -16.34 -2.40 18.37
C VAL A 253 -17.24 -1.29 17.83
N LEU A 254 -17.86 -1.51 16.67
CA LEU A 254 -18.76 -0.53 16.05
C LEU A 254 -20.18 -0.56 16.64
N ASN A 255 -20.46 -1.50 17.55
CA ASN A 255 -21.78 -1.75 18.12
C ASN A 255 -22.89 -1.87 17.06
N ILE A 256 -22.65 -2.74 16.07
CA ILE A 256 -23.58 -3.03 14.96
C ILE A 256 -23.83 -4.53 14.84
N ASP A 257 -24.92 -4.90 14.21
CA ASP A 257 -25.18 -6.27 13.78
C ASP A 257 -24.10 -6.73 12.79
N LYS A 258 -23.79 -8.04 12.81
CA LYS A 258 -22.80 -8.61 11.89
C LYS A 258 -23.27 -8.49 10.45
N PRO A 259 -22.58 -7.68 9.61
CA PRO A 259 -22.95 -7.54 8.22
C PRO A 259 -22.63 -8.82 7.43
N ARG A 260 -23.31 -9.02 6.31
CA ARG A 260 -22.94 -10.07 5.36
C ARG A 260 -21.56 -9.78 4.75
N VAL A 261 -20.77 -10.83 4.54
CA VAL A 261 -19.49 -10.71 3.81
C VAL A 261 -19.79 -10.72 2.29
N LEU A 262 -19.31 -9.69 1.59
CA LEU A 262 -19.43 -9.56 0.14
C LEU A 262 -18.26 -10.25 -0.56
N ALA A 263 -17.05 -10.14 0.02
CA ALA A 263 -15.84 -10.76 -0.46
C ALA A 263 -14.79 -10.89 0.66
N GLU A 264 -13.89 -11.84 0.47
CA GLU A 264 -12.69 -12.02 1.29
C GLU A 264 -11.46 -11.72 0.42
N ARG A 265 -10.45 -11.05 0.99
CA ARG A 265 -9.20 -10.79 0.29
C ARG A 265 -8.01 -11.07 1.19
N VAL A 266 -6.95 -11.59 0.58
CA VAL A 266 -5.68 -11.85 1.26
C VAL A 266 -4.57 -11.15 0.47
N GLY A 267 -3.71 -10.42 1.16
CA GLY A 267 -2.49 -9.85 0.63
C GLY A 267 -1.28 -10.27 1.44
N LEU A 268 -0.17 -10.53 0.76
CA LEU A 268 1.11 -10.83 1.40
C LEU A 268 1.94 -9.53 1.42
N ARG A 269 1.91 -8.82 2.55
CA ARG A 269 2.70 -7.59 2.71
C ARG A 269 4.17 -7.92 2.62
N PRO A 270 4.94 -7.26 1.74
CA PRO A 270 6.37 -7.51 1.59
C PRO A 270 7.14 -6.80 2.70
N PHE A 271 7.14 -7.37 3.90
CA PHE A 271 7.92 -6.83 5.01
C PHE A 271 9.39 -7.20 4.85
N ARG A 272 10.27 -6.21 4.95
CA ARG A 272 11.71 -6.42 4.89
C ARG A 272 12.33 -5.94 6.19
N ARG A 273 13.03 -6.83 6.89
CA ARG A 273 13.57 -6.57 8.23
C ARG A 273 14.56 -5.42 8.27
N SER A 274 15.38 -5.27 7.23
CA SER A 274 16.33 -4.16 7.10
C SER A 274 15.72 -2.89 6.47
N GLY A 275 14.38 -2.81 6.38
CA GLY A 275 13.66 -1.67 5.83
C GLY A 275 13.46 -1.71 4.31
N VAL A 276 12.85 -0.67 3.78
CA VAL A 276 12.58 -0.51 2.35
C VAL A 276 13.87 -0.59 1.56
N ARG A 277 13.88 -1.43 0.51
CA ARG A 277 14.96 -1.45 -0.46
C ARG A 277 14.64 -0.50 -1.60
N LEU A 278 15.32 0.64 -1.57
CA LEU A 278 15.28 1.66 -2.61
C LEU A 278 16.74 2.03 -2.91
N ASP A 279 17.35 1.26 -3.78
CA ASP A 279 18.77 1.38 -4.13
C ASP A 279 19.04 0.96 -5.58
N ARG A 280 20.20 1.38 -6.05
CA ARG A 280 20.74 1.02 -7.36
C ARG A 280 21.74 -0.12 -7.22
N ASP A 281 21.64 -1.08 -8.12
CA ASP A 281 22.56 -2.21 -8.22
C ASP A 281 22.87 -2.53 -9.69
N ARG A 282 23.73 -3.50 -9.95
CA ARG A 282 24.05 -4.00 -11.29
C ARG A 282 23.68 -5.46 -11.45
N LEU A 283 22.98 -5.75 -12.53
CA LEU A 283 22.73 -7.12 -12.95
C LEU A 283 24.02 -7.79 -13.45
N ARG A 284 24.06 -9.12 -13.44
CA ARG A 284 25.22 -9.88 -13.90
C ARG A 284 25.57 -9.62 -15.36
N ASP A 285 24.61 -9.21 -16.18
CA ASP A 285 24.79 -8.85 -17.58
C ASP A 285 25.25 -7.40 -17.81
N GLY A 286 25.52 -6.66 -16.71
CA GLY A 286 26.05 -5.30 -16.70
C GLY A 286 24.99 -4.19 -16.71
N ARG A 287 23.70 -4.51 -16.96
CA ARG A 287 22.61 -3.51 -16.89
C ARG A 287 22.41 -2.98 -15.46
N THR A 288 21.91 -1.77 -15.39
CA THR A 288 21.50 -1.18 -14.11
C THR A 288 20.15 -1.75 -13.67
N VAL A 289 19.99 -2.00 -12.38
CA VAL A 289 18.70 -2.24 -11.74
C VAL A 289 18.50 -1.24 -10.60
N ILE A 290 17.27 -0.74 -10.47
CA ILE A 290 16.83 0.02 -9.28
C ILE A 290 15.79 -0.84 -8.57
N HIS A 291 16.06 -1.14 -7.31
CA HIS A 291 15.14 -1.87 -6.45
C HIS A 291 14.16 -0.89 -5.80
N ASN A 292 12.88 -1.22 -5.77
CA ASN A 292 11.84 -0.46 -5.08
C ASN A 292 10.80 -1.43 -4.51
N TYR A 293 11.13 -2.07 -3.39
CA TYR A 293 10.29 -3.06 -2.73
C TYR A 293 10.57 -3.14 -1.22
N GLY A 294 9.83 -3.98 -0.52
CA GLY A 294 10.01 -4.17 0.93
C GLY A 294 9.23 -3.16 1.78
N HIS A 295 8.13 -2.61 1.24
CA HIS A 295 7.34 -1.55 1.86
C HIS A 295 6.42 -2.03 3.00
N GLY A 296 6.44 -3.30 3.39
CA GLY A 296 5.56 -3.83 4.44
C GLY A 296 4.09 -3.50 4.20
N GLY A 297 3.46 -2.88 5.19
CA GLY A 297 2.08 -2.39 5.11
C GLY A 297 1.90 -1.02 4.46
N ALA A 298 3.00 -0.29 4.15
CA ALA A 298 3.00 1.11 3.74
C ALA A 298 3.16 1.35 2.23
N GLY A 299 2.93 0.35 1.37
CA GLY A 299 3.15 0.49 -0.07
C GLY A 299 2.43 1.66 -0.72
N PHE A 300 1.17 1.92 -0.37
CA PHE A 300 0.42 3.09 -0.84
C PHE A 300 0.95 4.39 -0.24
N THR A 301 1.30 4.36 1.02
CA THR A 301 1.83 5.50 1.79
C THR A 301 3.14 6.04 1.21
N LEU A 302 3.98 5.17 0.65
CA LEU A 302 5.30 5.51 0.14
C LEU A 302 5.37 5.67 -1.38
N SER A 303 4.30 5.31 -2.09
CA SER A 303 4.33 5.04 -3.54
C SER A 303 4.90 6.18 -4.39
N TRP A 304 4.45 7.41 -4.20
CA TRP A 304 4.90 8.56 -4.99
C TRP A 304 6.28 9.06 -4.58
N GLY A 305 6.58 9.14 -3.28
CA GLY A 305 7.92 9.52 -2.82
C GLY A 305 8.97 8.54 -3.32
N CYS A 306 8.71 7.22 -3.18
CA CYS A 306 9.61 6.20 -3.73
C CYS A 306 9.74 6.29 -5.25
N ALA A 307 8.66 6.55 -5.98
CA ALA A 307 8.71 6.66 -7.44
C ALA A 307 9.53 7.87 -7.92
N ARG A 308 9.47 8.99 -7.22
CA ARG A 308 10.29 10.17 -7.51
C ARG A 308 11.76 9.92 -7.20
N GLU A 309 12.07 9.27 -6.08
CA GLU A 309 13.43 8.87 -5.78
C GLU A 309 13.98 7.88 -6.81
N VAL A 310 13.17 6.94 -7.30
CA VAL A 310 13.53 6.06 -8.44
C VAL A 310 13.89 6.88 -9.67
N LEU A 311 13.10 7.92 -9.99
CA LEU A 311 13.41 8.83 -11.12
C LEU A 311 14.75 9.55 -10.90
N GLU A 312 15.00 10.10 -9.72
CA GLU A 312 16.25 10.79 -9.39
C GLU A 312 17.46 9.88 -9.56
N VAL A 313 17.36 8.63 -9.07
CA VAL A 313 18.42 7.61 -9.21
C VAL A 313 18.62 7.22 -10.68
N ALA A 314 17.55 7.15 -11.47
CA ALA A 314 17.63 6.86 -12.90
C ALA A 314 18.35 7.99 -13.66
N VAL A 315 17.99 9.26 -13.41
CA VAL A 315 18.57 10.45 -14.06
C VAL A 315 20.05 10.63 -13.70
N SER A 316 20.45 10.35 -12.45
CA SER A 316 21.85 10.48 -11.98
C SER A 316 22.79 9.48 -12.66
N SER A 317 22.33 8.71 -13.61
CA SER A 317 23.02 7.60 -14.27
C SER A 317 23.42 7.87 -15.69
N GLY A 318 23.03 9.03 -16.26
CA GLY A 318 23.28 9.45 -17.65
C GLY A 318 24.56 10.25 -17.86
#